data_09f54d0deb37564039988f5e787a7914
#
_entry.id   09f54d0deb37564039988f5e787a7914
#
_cell.length_a   1.000
_cell.length_b   1.000
_cell.length_c   1.000
_cell.angle_alpha   90.00
_cell.angle_beta   90.00
_cell.angle_gamma   90.00
#
_symmetry.space_group_name_H-M   'P 1'
#
loop_
_entity.id
_entity.type
_entity.pdbx_description
1 polymer ?
#
loop_
_entity_poly.entity_id
_entity_poly.type
_entity_poly.pdbx_seq_one_letter_code
_entity_poly.pdbx_strand_id
1 'polypeptide(L)'
;MSKILIIDDDLDILETMGSLLENEGFEIHSADSVQKGMELIDSVSPDLILLDVMFPEKKTRGFEAAAEIKAKHPKIPIFVLTAINREYAFDFNKEDVKAEEFLNKPVKIDRLIKLIRNYI
;
A
#
# COMPACT_ATOMS: atom_id res chain seq x y z
N MET A 1 3.28 -2.85 -19.04
CA MET A 1 3.55 -1.96 -17.89
C MET A 1 3.12 -2.64 -16.61
N SER A 2 3.94 -2.53 -15.59
CA SER A 2 3.57 -3.07 -14.28
C SER A 2 2.44 -2.24 -13.67
N LYS A 3 1.50 -2.92 -13.04
CA LYS A 3 0.31 -2.30 -12.45
C LYS A 3 0.49 -2.15 -10.94
N ILE A 4 0.29 -0.94 -10.44
CA ILE A 4 0.38 -0.65 -9.02
C ILE A 4 -0.96 -0.12 -8.53
N LEU A 5 -1.48 -0.71 -7.47
CA LEU A 5 -2.70 -0.24 -6.80
C LEU A 5 -2.29 0.51 -5.54
N ILE A 6 -2.78 1.74 -5.41
CA ILE A 6 -2.55 2.56 -4.21
C ILE A 6 -3.87 2.66 -3.44
N ILE A 7 -3.85 2.27 -2.18
CA ILE A 7 -5.02 2.37 -1.29
C ILE A 7 -4.69 3.35 -0.18
N ASP A 8 -5.35 4.52 -0.19
CA ASP A 8 -5.12 5.58 0.78
C ASP A 8 -6.38 6.46 0.82
N ASP A 9 -6.83 6.86 2.00
CA ASP A 9 -8.00 7.71 2.13
C ASP A 9 -7.70 9.19 1.88
N ASP A 10 -6.43 9.55 1.75
CA ASP A 10 -6.01 10.92 1.41
C ASP A 10 -5.94 11.08 -0.10
N LEU A 11 -6.88 11.84 -0.65
CA LEU A 11 -6.98 12.05 -2.09
C LEU A 11 -5.76 12.79 -2.66
N ASP A 12 -5.16 13.69 -1.89
CA ASP A 12 -3.97 14.42 -2.33
C ASP A 12 -2.78 13.48 -2.47
N ILE A 13 -2.64 12.54 -1.56
CA ILE A 13 -1.58 11.52 -1.64
C ILE A 13 -1.80 10.62 -2.85
N LEU A 14 -3.03 10.17 -3.07
CA LEU A 14 -3.35 9.35 -4.24
C LEU A 14 -2.97 10.05 -5.55
N GLU A 15 -3.32 11.32 -5.66
CA GLU A 15 -3.03 12.10 -6.86
C GLU A 15 -1.52 12.32 -7.03
N THR A 16 -0.85 12.79 -5.99
CA THR A 16 0.57 13.13 -6.04
C THR A 16 1.43 11.88 -6.28
N MET A 17 1.24 10.86 -5.49
CA MET A 17 2.00 9.63 -5.61
C MET A 17 1.70 8.93 -6.93
N GLY A 18 0.44 8.90 -7.31
CA GLY A 18 0.03 8.32 -8.58
C GLY A 18 0.72 8.98 -9.77
N SER A 19 0.75 10.32 -9.80
CA SER A 19 1.41 11.06 -10.88
C SER A 19 2.91 10.78 -10.93
N LEU A 20 3.57 10.75 -9.79
CA LEU A 20 5.01 10.48 -9.72
C LEU A 20 5.35 9.08 -10.22
N LEU A 21 4.55 8.10 -9.87
CA LEU A 21 4.77 6.72 -10.29
C LEU A 21 4.41 6.51 -11.77
N GLU A 22 3.37 7.18 -12.26
CA GLU A 22 3.05 7.14 -13.69
C GLU A 22 4.19 7.68 -14.53
N ASN A 23 4.84 8.74 -14.07
CA ASN A 23 6.01 9.31 -14.76
C ASN A 23 7.17 8.32 -14.85
N GLU A 24 7.23 7.35 -13.95
CA GLU A 24 8.25 6.30 -13.98
C GLU A 24 7.87 5.10 -14.85
N GLY A 25 6.71 5.15 -15.50
CA GLY A 25 6.27 4.11 -16.43
C GLY A 25 5.36 3.05 -15.85
N PHE A 26 4.86 3.24 -14.63
CA PHE A 26 3.91 2.30 -14.02
C PHE A 26 2.47 2.66 -14.41
N GLU A 27 1.62 1.64 -14.54
CA GLU A 27 0.18 1.85 -14.67
C GLU A 27 -0.40 1.94 -13.27
N ILE A 28 -1.03 3.07 -12.93
CA ILE A 28 -1.49 3.34 -11.56
C ILE A 28 -3.00 3.24 -11.47
N HIS A 29 -3.45 2.50 -10.48
CA HIS A 29 -4.85 2.45 -10.06
C HIS A 29 -4.91 2.89 -8.60
N SER A 30 -5.95 3.59 -8.22
CA SER A 30 -6.06 4.10 -6.86
C SER A 30 -7.43 3.85 -6.27
N ALA A 31 -7.48 3.67 -4.96
CA ALA A 31 -8.69 3.48 -4.20
C ALA A 31 -8.61 4.31 -2.92
N ASP A 32 -9.70 4.99 -2.59
CA ASP A 32 -9.76 5.82 -1.38
C ASP A 32 -10.32 5.06 -0.16
N SER A 33 -10.58 3.78 -0.31
CA SER A 33 -11.03 2.93 0.78
C SER A 33 -10.54 1.50 0.57
N VAL A 34 -10.52 0.73 1.65
CA VAL A 34 -10.16 -0.69 1.59
C VAL A 34 -11.14 -1.45 0.70
N GLN A 35 -12.43 -1.17 0.83
CA GLN A 35 -13.46 -1.86 0.04
C GLN A 35 -13.24 -1.66 -1.47
N LYS A 36 -13.01 -0.43 -1.90
CA LYS A 36 -12.74 -0.15 -3.31
C LYS A 36 -11.43 -0.79 -3.75
N GLY A 37 -10.43 -0.78 -2.88
CA GLY A 37 -9.17 -1.45 -3.16
C GLY A 37 -9.34 -2.95 -3.40
N MET A 38 -10.12 -3.62 -2.57
CA MET A 38 -10.39 -5.05 -2.71
C MET A 38 -11.08 -5.36 -4.03
N GLU A 39 -12.04 -4.50 -4.44
CA GLU A 39 -12.71 -4.66 -5.72
C GLU A 39 -11.75 -4.49 -6.90
N LEU A 40 -10.85 -3.51 -6.82
CA LEU A 40 -9.87 -3.28 -7.87
C LEU A 40 -8.84 -4.40 -7.97
N ILE A 41 -8.47 -5.04 -6.87
CA ILE A 41 -7.56 -6.18 -6.92
C ILE A 41 -8.12 -7.26 -7.83
N ASP A 42 -9.40 -7.56 -7.69
CA ASP A 42 -10.04 -8.61 -8.49
C ASP A 42 -10.18 -8.21 -9.97
N SER A 43 -10.44 -6.95 -10.26
CA SER A 43 -10.66 -6.48 -11.63
C SER A 43 -9.38 -6.12 -12.37
N VAL A 44 -8.38 -5.60 -11.68
CA VAL A 44 -7.13 -5.10 -12.30
C VAL A 44 -5.99 -6.11 -12.22
N SER A 45 -5.96 -6.94 -11.19
CA SER A 45 -4.84 -7.86 -10.91
C SER A 45 -3.51 -7.11 -10.83
N PRO A 46 -3.35 -6.23 -9.83
CA PRO A 46 -2.12 -5.44 -9.73
C PRO A 46 -0.89 -6.30 -9.45
N ASP A 47 0.26 -5.82 -9.87
CA ASP A 47 1.53 -6.47 -9.61
C ASP A 47 2.10 -6.13 -8.25
N LEU A 48 1.64 -5.02 -7.65
CA LEU A 48 2.08 -4.55 -6.36
C LEU A 48 1.02 -3.63 -5.75
N ILE A 49 0.90 -3.65 -4.43
CA ILE A 49 -0.07 -2.83 -3.70
C ILE A 49 0.67 -1.93 -2.71
N LEU A 50 0.36 -0.62 -2.75
CA LEU A 50 0.79 0.34 -1.75
C LEU A 50 -0.41 0.60 -0.84
N LEU A 51 -0.31 0.23 0.42
CA LEU A 51 -1.44 0.29 1.35
C LEU A 51 -1.13 1.22 2.52
N ASP A 52 -1.90 2.29 2.64
CA ASP A 52 -1.88 3.12 3.83
C ASP A 52 -2.66 2.43 4.95
N VAL A 53 -2.09 2.40 6.15
CA VAL A 53 -2.74 1.76 7.30
C VAL A 53 -3.35 2.75 8.28
N MET A 54 -3.20 4.04 8.04
CA MET A 54 -3.73 5.09 8.92
C MET A 54 -5.12 5.53 8.50
N PHE A 55 -6.09 4.64 8.71
CA PHE A 55 -7.49 4.98 8.46
C PHE A 55 -8.10 5.56 9.74
N PRO A 56 -8.86 6.68 9.64
CA PRO A 56 -9.39 7.37 10.82
C PRO A 56 -10.32 6.52 11.68
N GLU A 57 -11.02 5.59 11.09
CA GLU A 57 -12.06 4.80 11.78
C GLU A 57 -11.49 3.70 12.66
N LYS A 58 -10.34 3.13 12.26
CA LYS A 58 -9.72 2.00 12.96
C LYS A 58 -8.24 1.93 12.66
N LYS A 59 -7.42 1.98 13.69
CA LYS A 59 -5.96 1.86 13.53
C LYS A 59 -5.52 0.55 12.92
N THR A 60 -6.29 -0.52 13.14
CA THR A 60 -5.95 -1.86 12.67
C THR A 60 -6.54 -2.17 11.29
N ARG A 61 -7.37 -1.29 10.73
CA ARG A 61 -8.07 -1.58 9.47
C ARG A 61 -7.12 -1.89 8.32
N GLY A 62 -6.03 -1.11 8.21
CA GLY A 62 -5.04 -1.35 7.17
C GLY A 62 -4.32 -2.67 7.33
N PHE A 63 -4.00 -3.06 8.57
CA PHE A 63 -3.35 -4.33 8.85
C PHE A 63 -4.28 -5.52 8.58
N GLU A 64 -5.54 -5.39 8.94
CA GLU A 64 -6.56 -6.40 8.62
C GLU A 64 -6.69 -6.57 7.12
N ALA A 65 -6.71 -5.46 6.38
CA ALA A 65 -6.78 -5.49 4.92
C ALA A 65 -5.58 -6.20 4.31
N ALA A 66 -4.36 -5.91 4.80
CA ALA A 66 -3.16 -6.58 4.33
C ALA A 66 -3.26 -8.09 4.51
N ALA A 67 -3.73 -8.55 5.67
CA ALA A 67 -3.91 -9.97 5.95
C ALA A 67 -4.93 -10.62 5.01
N GLU A 68 -6.06 -9.94 4.78
CA GLU A 68 -7.10 -10.44 3.86
C GLU A 68 -6.59 -10.54 2.43
N ILE A 69 -5.87 -9.52 1.98
CA ILE A 69 -5.30 -9.51 0.63
C ILE A 69 -4.29 -10.65 0.47
N LYS A 70 -3.42 -10.84 1.44
CA LYS A 70 -2.43 -11.92 1.40
C LYS A 70 -3.07 -13.31 1.41
N ALA A 71 -4.17 -13.46 2.14
CA ALA A 71 -4.89 -14.73 2.17
C ALA A 71 -5.46 -15.09 0.79
N LYS A 72 -5.98 -14.10 0.06
CA LYS A 72 -6.58 -14.31 -1.26
C LYS A 72 -5.56 -14.24 -2.40
N HIS A 73 -4.53 -13.40 -2.25
CA HIS A 73 -3.54 -13.13 -3.30
C HIS A 73 -2.12 -13.18 -2.73
N PRO A 74 -1.64 -14.37 -2.33
CA PRO A 74 -0.36 -14.49 -1.62
C PRO A 74 0.85 -14.08 -2.45
N LYS A 75 0.72 -14.00 -3.76
CA LYS A 75 1.84 -13.64 -4.65
C LYS A 75 1.98 -12.15 -4.90
N ILE A 76 0.98 -11.35 -4.56
CA ILE A 76 1.05 -9.90 -4.77
C ILE A 76 1.82 -9.25 -3.63
N PRO A 77 2.96 -8.58 -3.90
CA PRO A 77 3.67 -7.85 -2.85
C PRO A 77 2.84 -6.69 -2.32
N ILE A 78 2.83 -6.52 -1.01
CA ILE A 78 2.15 -5.42 -0.33
C ILE A 78 3.20 -4.59 0.40
N PHE A 79 3.24 -3.30 0.09
CA PHE A 79 4.04 -2.32 0.82
C PHE A 79 3.10 -1.53 1.72
N VAL A 80 3.32 -1.61 3.02
CA VAL A 80 2.52 -0.87 3.99
C VAL A 80 3.18 0.48 4.23
N LEU A 81 2.41 1.54 4.02
CA LEU A 81 2.84 2.91 4.30
C LEU A 81 2.16 3.37 5.58
N THR A 82 2.95 3.84 6.54
CA THR A 82 2.42 4.19 7.84
C THR A 82 3.02 5.49 8.37
N ALA A 83 2.18 6.31 9.00
CA ALA A 83 2.59 7.47 9.76
C ALA A 83 2.63 7.18 11.27
N ILE A 84 2.59 5.91 11.64
CA ILE A 84 2.62 5.50 13.05
C ILE A 84 3.95 5.94 13.66
N ASN A 85 3.85 6.74 14.74
CA ASN A 85 5.03 7.18 15.47
C ASN A 85 5.50 6.08 16.43
N ARG A 86 6.59 6.35 17.15
CA ARG A 86 7.17 5.38 18.08
C ARG A 86 6.22 4.90 19.17
N GLU A 87 5.24 5.72 19.55
CA GLU A 87 4.28 5.35 20.59
C GLU A 87 3.41 4.16 20.19
N TYR A 88 3.13 4.05 18.90
CA TYR A 88 2.30 2.96 18.38
C TYR A 88 3.10 1.79 17.84
N ALA A 89 4.43 1.93 17.76
CA ALA A 89 5.29 0.89 17.20
C ALA A 89 5.30 -0.40 18.05
N PHE A 90 4.90 -0.29 19.31
CA PHE A 90 4.85 -1.44 20.21
C PHE A 90 3.53 -2.20 20.15
N ASP A 91 2.51 -1.64 19.53
CA ASP A 91 1.17 -2.21 19.49
C ASP A 91 0.98 -3.25 18.39
N PHE A 92 1.95 -3.39 17.51
CA PHE A 92 1.88 -4.44 16.51
C PHE A 92 3.23 -5.09 16.28
N ASN A 93 3.20 -6.35 15.91
CA ASN A 93 4.37 -7.13 15.57
C ASN A 93 4.43 -7.26 14.04
N LYS A 94 5.57 -6.93 13.44
CA LYS A 94 5.77 -7.07 12.00
C LYS A 94 5.49 -8.47 11.48
N GLU A 95 5.71 -9.47 12.33
CA GLU A 95 5.44 -10.86 11.96
C GLU A 95 3.96 -11.16 11.80
N ASP A 96 3.10 -10.41 12.51
CA ASP A 96 1.65 -10.57 12.44
C ASP A 96 1.04 -9.85 11.25
N VAL A 97 1.78 -8.91 10.66
CA VAL A 97 1.31 -8.15 9.51
C VAL A 97 1.96 -8.73 8.25
N LYS A 98 1.13 -9.24 7.38
CA LYS A 98 1.57 -9.90 6.15
C LYS A 98 1.85 -8.86 5.06
N ALA A 99 3.05 -8.30 5.08
CA ALA A 99 3.49 -7.33 4.08
C ALA A 99 4.96 -7.54 3.77
N GLU A 100 5.37 -7.23 2.55
CA GLU A 100 6.75 -7.37 2.12
C GLU A 100 7.63 -6.25 2.63
N GLU A 101 7.08 -5.02 2.69
CA GLU A 101 7.82 -3.86 3.17
C GLU A 101 6.95 -2.97 4.05
N PHE A 102 7.58 -2.34 5.03
CA PHE A 102 6.97 -1.34 5.91
C PHE A 102 7.72 -0.03 5.74
N LEU A 103 7.02 1.01 5.29
CA LEU A 103 7.63 2.30 5.02
C LEU A 103 6.97 3.38 5.86
N ASN A 104 7.79 4.22 6.49
CA ASN A 104 7.30 5.34 7.28
C ASN A 104 7.04 6.55 6.39
N LYS A 105 5.94 7.23 6.62
CA LYS A 105 5.64 8.50 5.95
C LYS A 105 6.41 9.63 6.63
N PRO A 106 6.90 10.64 5.90
CA PRO A 106 6.84 10.76 4.45
C PRO A 106 7.83 9.82 3.76
N VAL A 107 7.38 9.19 2.68
CA VAL A 107 8.21 8.26 1.92
C VAL A 107 8.97 9.04 0.85
N LYS A 108 10.29 8.81 0.77
CA LYS A 108 11.10 9.38 -0.31
C LYS A 108 10.77 8.62 -1.59
N ILE A 109 10.34 9.35 -2.61
CA ILE A 109 9.87 8.73 -3.85
C ILE A 109 10.95 7.91 -4.55
N ASP A 110 12.20 8.39 -4.53
CA ASP A 110 13.31 7.67 -5.15
C ASP A 110 13.55 6.31 -4.50
N ARG A 111 13.47 6.26 -3.18
CA ARG A 111 13.62 5.02 -2.43
C ARG A 111 12.46 4.07 -2.70
N LEU A 112 11.26 4.61 -2.75
CA LEU A 112 10.06 3.83 -3.04
C LEU A 112 10.15 3.18 -4.42
N ILE A 113 10.55 3.93 -5.43
CA ILE A 113 10.70 3.42 -6.79
C ILE A 113 11.72 2.29 -6.84
N LYS A 114 12.86 2.44 -6.16
CA LYS A 114 13.87 1.38 -6.11
C LYS A 114 13.33 0.11 -5.48
N LEU A 115 12.60 0.24 -4.39
CA LEU A 115 11.99 -0.91 -3.72
C LEU A 115 10.96 -1.58 -4.60
N ILE A 116 10.11 -0.81 -5.26
CA ILE A 116 9.12 -1.34 -6.18
C ILE A 116 9.80 -2.18 -7.28
N ARG A 117 10.87 -1.65 -7.86
CA ARG A 117 11.57 -2.33 -8.95
C ARG A 117 12.28 -3.61 -8.52
N ASN A 118 12.55 -3.78 -7.23
CA ASN A 118 13.08 -5.03 -6.72
C ASN A 118 12.02 -6.15 -6.69
N TYR A 119 10.74 -5.81 -6.71
CA TYR A 119 9.65 -6.78 -6.66
C TYR A 119 8.99 -7.01 -8.02
N ILE A 120 9.04 -6.02 -8.87
CA ILE A 120 8.43 -6.08 -10.19
C ILE A 120 9.36 -5.41 -11.22
#